data_007be12aae0a3869b21d02cccebbe2a9
#
_entry.id   007be12aae0a3869b21d02cccebbe2a9
#
_cell.length_a   1.000
_cell.length_b   1.000
_cell.length_c   1.000
_cell.angle_alpha   90.00
_cell.angle_beta   90.00
_cell.angle_gamma   90.00
#
_symmetry.space_group_name_H-M   'P 1'
#
loop_
_entity.id
_entity.type
_entity.pdbx_description
1 polymer ?
#
loop_
_entity_poly.entity_id
_entity_poly.type
_entity_poly.pdbx_seq_one_letter_code
_entity_poly.pdbx_strand_id
1 'polypeptide(L)'
;MLQKLGFLPGFNKQVTSTGAESQWIDGENVRFRYGTPEKIGGWNQLGESKLTGAARGLHHFVNKASTKFAAIGTNKILYVYSGGVYYDVHPLTNPSGTAITSAFSTTNGSPTVTLTFGSAHNFQPQDIILFGDATTFSAITNSNFVAADFADKKFMVTSVPSTTTITITMPSNETGSGATTSGGITYFQYYHVGPAEQLGAFGWGISLWGGNILGALTTTLNGLLGDNTNGNNGSATEITLGSTTGFPSSGTNFIQVGTEEISYTGITASKLTGITRAVRGSTRAAHSNGATVTNTSSFTGWGSPAANTDQVTDPGLWSLDNLGTTLIALIHNGECFKWDGDATNATSTRAIIIPGAPTASRDMLVSTPDRHLVFFGTETTIGNKTTQDDMFIRFSSQENIEDYTPTAENTAGTQRLAAGSRIMGAKLGRNAIYIWSDTSLFTMRFVGQPFTFAFEQAGTNCGLIGMNAAVEVDGAAYWMSDNGFFRYTGKLESMDCLVEDFVYDDLNTTSNQLIYCGINNLFGEITWFYPTSTSNVNTRAVTYSYLDSTAKRPIWFTNASALFPRSTWEDSSVFGLPHATKYNPSDDVSFDVTGNTEGVTIYFEHETGVNQQEAATRNYVRT
;
A
#
# COMPACT_ATOMS: atom_id res chain seq x y z
N MET A 1 -56.88 -13.88 2.15
CA MET A 1 -56.19 -13.85 3.44
C MET A 1 -54.82 -13.26 3.22
N LEU A 2 -54.52 -12.10 3.78
CA LEU A 2 -53.17 -11.51 3.71
C LEU A 2 -52.29 -12.22 4.74
N GLN A 3 -51.29 -12.95 4.28
CA GLN A 3 -50.32 -13.59 5.16
C GLN A 3 -49.11 -12.65 5.30
N LYS A 4 -48.76 -12.28 6.53
CA LYS A 4 -47.56 -11.51 6.80
C LYS A 4 -46.35 -12.41 6.65
N LEU A 5 -45.56 -12.18 5.63
CA LEU A 5 -44.24 -12.80 5.47
C LEU A 5 -43.22 -11.96 6.26
N GLY A 6 -42.53 -12.57 7.20
CA GLY A 6 -41.47 -11.95 7.97
C GLY A 6 -40.15 -12.57 7.56
N PHE A 7 -39.18 -11.74 7.09
CA PHE A 7 -37.82 -12.18 6.79
C PHE A 7 -36.87 -11.67 7.88
N LEU A 8 -35.89 -12.48 8.22
CA LEU A 8 -34.81 -12.08 9.13
C LEU A 8 -33.88 -11.14 8.40
N PRO A 9 -33.42 -10.04 9.04
CA PRO A 9 -32.46 -9.13 8.43
C PRO A 9 -31.08 -9.80 8.27
N GLY A 10 -30.32 -9.35 7.27
CA GLY A 10 -29.01 -9.89 6.92
C GLY A 10 -29.07 -10.96 5.84
N PHE A 11 -27.94 -11.26 5.21
CA PHE A 11 -27.82 -12.33 4.24
C PHE A 11 -27.31 -13.61 4.91
N ASN A 12 -27.85 -14.74 4.49
CA ASN A 12 -27.33 -16.05 4.83
C ASN A 12 -26.84 -16.75 3.56
N LYS A 13 -25.53 -16.84 3.41
CA LYS A 13 -24.86 -17.52 2.29
C LYS A 13 -24.21 -18.86 2.71
N GLN A 14 -24.36 -19.25 3.97
CA GLN A 14 -23.84 -20.52 4.53
C GLN A 14 -24.74 -21.73 4.20
N VAL A 15 -25.99 -21.48 3.84
CA VAL A 15 -26.96 -22.53 3.53
C VAL A 15 -27.48 -22.40 2.10
N THR A 16 -28.00 -23.49 1.57
CA THR A 16 -28.64 -23.46 0.24
C THR A 16 -29.89 -22.58 0.25
N SER A 17 -30.28 -22.07 -0.92
CA SER A 17 -31.49 -21.23 -1.07
C SER A 17 -32.77 -21.89 -0.51
N THR A 18 -32.87 -23.22 -0.57
CA THR A 18 -33.96 -24.01 0.03
C THR A 18 -33.83 -24.13 1.54
N GLY A 19 -32.64 -24.07 2.10
CA GLY A 19 -32.38 -24.11 3.55
C GLY A 19 -32.48 -22.73 4.23
N ALA A 20 -32.54 -21.65 3.47
CA ALA A 20 -32.63 -20.28 3.96
C ALA A 20 -34.10 -19.81 4.09
N GLU A 21 -34.97 -20.64 4.60
CA GLU A 21 -36.38 -20.27 4.75
C GLU A 21 -36.52 -19.01 5.63
N SER A 22 -37.29 -18.04 5.15
CA SER A 22 -37.49 -16.73 5.81
C SER A 22 -36.21 -15.89 5.98
N GLN A 23 -35.21 -16.10 5.14
CA GLN A 23 -33.96 -15.32 5.13
C GLN A 23 -33.69 -14.71 3.76
N TRP A 24 -32.88 -13.66 3.74
CA TRP A 24 -32.35 -13.09 2.54
C TRP A 24 -31.06 -13.83 2.17
N ILE A 25 -30.90 -14.20 0.92
CA ILE A 25 -29.75 -14.99 0.46
C ILE A 25 -28.74 -14.16 -0.34
N ASP A 26 -29.17 -13.04 -0.92
CA ASP A 26 -28.30 -12.19 -1.73
C ASP A 26 -28.85 -10.78 -1.89
N GLY A 27 -27.99 -9.82 -2.20
CA GLY A 27 -28.33 -8.43 -2.50
C GLY A 27 -27.12 -7.57 -2.75
N GLU A 28 -27.32 -6.44 -3.40
CA GLU A 28 -26.29 -5.44 -3.66
C GLU A 28 -26.78 -4.02 -3.36
N ASN A 29 -25.86 -3.20 -2.82
CA ASN A 29 -26.11 -1.79 -2.48
C ASN A 29 -27.31 -1.61 -1.53
N VAL A 30 -27.44 -2.54 -0.59
CA VAL A 30 -28.47 -2.53 0.44
C VAL A 30 -27.86 -2.73 1.82
N ARG A 31 -28.44 -2.08 2.81
CA ARG A 31 -28.21 -2.31 4.23
C ARG A 31 -29.48 -2.80 4.89
N PHE A 32 -29.37 -3.32 6.10
CA PHE A 32 -30.51 -3.70 6.92
C PHE A 32 -30.65 -2.73 8.07
N ARG A 33 -31.81 -2.07 8.14
CA ARG A 33 -32.13 -1.12 9.19
C ARG A 33 -33.54 -1.39 9.71
N TYR A 34 -33.70 -1.37 11.03
CA TYR A 34 -34.98 -1.68 11.67
C TYR A 34 -35.63 -3.00 11.20
N GLY A 35 -34.78 -4.00 10.88
CA GLY A 35 -35.21 -5.32 10.42
C GLY A 35 -35.63 -5.41 8.96
N THR A 36 -35.47 -4.37 8.16
CA THR A 36 -35.82 -4.34 6.73
C THR A 36 -34.66 -3.89 5.87
N PRO A 37 -34.54 -4.38 4.62
CA PRO A 37 -33.53 -3.89 3.70
C PRO A 37 -33.88 -2.48 3.20
N GLU A 38 -32.90 -1.60 3.19
CA GLU A 38 -32.96 -0.27 2.58
C GLU A 38 -31.80 -0.03 1.65
N LYS A 39 -31.89 0.92 0.73
CA LYS A 39 -30.82 1.26 -0.19
C LYS A 39 -29.70 1.98 0.55
N ILE A 40 -28.46 1.62 0.24
CA ILE A 40 -27.29 2.41 0.64
C ILE A 40 -27.29 3.71 -0.17
N GLY A 41 -26.93 4.83 0.46
CA GLY A 41 -26.76 6.12 -0.19
C GLY A 41 -25.59 6.15 -1.17
N GLY A 42 -25.51 7.21 -1.95
CA GLY A 42 -24.39 7.45 -2.86
C GLY A 42 -23.22 8.14 -2.17
N TRP A 43 -22.17 8.39 -2.94
CA TRP A 43 -20.96 9.07 -2.54
C TRP A 43 -20.75 10.35 -3.37
N ASN A 44 -20.24 11.39 -2.75
CA ASN A 44 -19.85 12.61 -3.43
C ASN A 44 -18.35 12.77 -3.36
N GLN A 45 -17.75 13.06 -4.51
CA GLN A 45 -16.33 13.39 -4.60
C GLN A 45 -16.05 14.71 -3.87
N LEU A 46 -14.99 14.75 -3.07
CA LEU A 46 -14.47 15.94 -2.43
C LEU A 46 -13.25 16.45 -3.20
N GLY A 47 -13.33 17.73 -3.63
CA GLY A 47 -12.31 18.34 -4.47
C GLY A 47 -12.42 17.95 -5.95
N GLU A 48 -11.71 18.69 -6.78
CA GLU A 48 -11.75 18.51 -8.24
C GLU A 48 -10.56 17.72 -8.78
N SER A 49 -9.52 17.53 -7.97
CA SER A 49 -8.26 16.92 -8.38
C SER A 49 -8.16 15.47 -7.93
N LYS A 50 -7.60 14.65 -8.79
CA LYS A 50 -7.14 13.30 -8.43
C LYS A 50 -5.86 13.39 -7.60
N LEU A 51 -5.66 12.46 -6.68
CA LEU A 51 -4.43 12.33 -5.91
C LEU A 51 -3.46 11.37 -6.62
N THR A 52 -2.17 11.59 -6.43
CA THR A 52 -1.13 10.72 -6.99
C THR A 52 -0.89 9.52 -6.07
N GLY A 53 -0.96 8.32 -6.61
CA GLY A 53 -0.70 7.07 -5.90
C GLY A 53 -1.97 6.42 -5.31
N ALA A 54 -1.83 5.26 -4.70
CA ALA A 54 -2.89 4.53 -4.00
C ALA A 54 -2.96 4.98 -2.55
N ALA A 55 -4.09 5.52 -2.09
CA ALA A 55 -4.24 5.92 -0.70
C ALA A 55 -4.30 4.69 0.23
N ARG A 56 -3.51 4.73 1.30
CA ARG A 56 -3.32 3.66 2.27
C ARG A 56 -3.32 4.14 3.73
N GLY A 57 -3.63 5.41 3.95
CA GLY A 57 -3.82 6.00 5.26
C GLY A 57 -4.77 7.19 5.15
N LEU A 58 -5.64 7.36 6.14
CA LEU A 58 -6.57 8.48 6.25
C LEU A 58 -6.71 8.82 7.73
N HIS A 59 -6.62 10.11 8.08
CA HIS A 59 -6.79 10.58 9.45
C HIS A 59 -7.34 12.00 9.50
N HIS A 60 -8.33 12.24 10.35
CA HIS A 60 -8.98 13.53 10.54
C HIS A 60 -8.53 14.21 11.82
N PHE A 61 -8.14 15.47 11.76
CA PHE A 61 -7.79 16.26 12.93
C PHE A 61 -8.12 17.74 12.75
N VAL A 62 -7.98 18.52 13.81
CA VAL A 62 -8.24 19.96 13.83
C VAL A 62 -7.09 20.70 14.50
N ASN A 63 -6.82 21.92 14.07
CA ASN A 63 -5.88 22.82 14.74
C ASN A 63 -6.57 23.71 15.79
N LYS A 64 -5.79 24.54 16.49
CA LYS A 64 -6.32 25.47 17.53
C LYS A 64 -7.29 26.51 16.96
N ALA A 65 -7.17 26.85 15.68
CA ALA A 65 -8.09 27.74 14.98
C ALA A 65 -9.36 27.04 14.49
N SER A 66 -9.58 25.78 14.89
CA SER A 66 -10.69 24.93 14.41
C SER A 66 -10.70 24.67 12.90
N THR A 67 -9.56 24.84 12.24
CA THR A 67 -9.40 24.42 10.85
C THR A 67 -9.37 22.90 10.78
N LYS A 68 -10.22 22.34 9.94
CA LYS A 68 -10.35 20.89 9.75
C LYS A 68 -9.36 20.41 8.70
N PHE A 69 -8.66 19.34 9.03
CA PHE A 69 -7.72 18.69 8.16
C PHE A 69 -8.04 17.19 8.01
N ALA A 70 -7.86 16.69 6.80
CA ALA A 70 -7.80 15.26 6.56
C ALA A 70 -6.43 14.93 5.96
N ALA A 71 -5.62 14.17 6.69
CA ALA A 71 -4.37 13.64 6.19
C ALA A 71 -4.64 12.40 5.35
N ILE A 72 -4.08 12.35 4.14
CA ILE A 72 -4.26 11.25 3.19
C ILE A 72 -2.87 10.78 2.76
N GLY A 73 -2.46 9.61 3.25
CA GLY A 73 -1.20 8.97 2.87
C GLY A 73 -1.39 8.08 1.66
N THR A 74 -0.74 8.40 0.55
CA THR A 74 -0.68 7.52 -0.61
C THR A 74 0.66 6.79 -0.67
N ASN A 75 0.77 5.75 -1.47
CA ASN A 75 2.05 5.08 -1.69
C ASN A 75 3.10 5.96 -2.40
N LYS A 76 2.76 7.21 -2.71
CA LYS A 76 3.64 8.20 -3.38
C LYS A 76 3.80 9.48 -2.56
N ILE A 77 2.71 10.04 -2.08
CA ILE A 77 2.67 11.39 -1.50
C ILE A 77 1.77 11.41 -0.27
N LEU A 78 2.19 12.13 0.76
CA LEU A 78 1.35 12.49 1.89
C LEU A 78 0.67 13.83 1.58
N TYR A 79 -0.65 13.84 1.58
CA TYR A 79 -1.47 15.03 1.38
C TYR A 79 -2.17 15.43 2.67
N VAL A 80 -2.49 16.71 2.76
CA VAL A 80 -3.45 17.26 3.72
C VAL A 80 -4.54 17.97 2.95
N TYR A 81 -5.79 17.54 3.14
CA TYR A 81 -6.97 18.20 2.60
C TYR A 81 -7.52 19.22 3.59
N SER A 82 -7.79 20.44 3.11
CA SER A 82 -8.47 21.49 3.89
C SER A 82 -9.13 22.50 2.97
N GLY A 83 -10.36 22.91 3.29
CA GLY A 83 -11.07 23.95 2.55
C GLY A 83 -11.30 23.65 1.06
N GLY A 84 -11.41 22.38 0.66
CA GLY A 84 -11.61 21.98 -0.73
C GLY A 84 -10.31 21.79 -1.54
N VAL A 85 -9.15 21.96 -0.93
CA VAL A 85 -7.83 21.90 -1.59
C VAL A 85 -6.96 20.82 -0.97
N TYR A 86 -6.18 20.12 -1.81
CA TYR A 86 -5.17 19.16 -1.39
C TYR A 86 -3.78 19.81 -1.39
N TYR A 87 -3.09 19.72 -0.29
CA TYR A 87 -1.74 20.24 -0.09
C TYR A 87 -0.75 19.09 0.02
N ASP A 88 0.31 19.13 -0.78
CA ASP A 88 1.41 18.17 -0.72
C ASP A 88 2.34 18.53 0.44
N VAL A 89 2.22 17.78 1.52
CA VAL A 89 3.06 17.94 2.72
C VAL A 89 4.08 16.81 2.87
N HIS A 90 4.28 16.02 1.82
CA HIS A 90 5.18 14.87 1.86
C HIS A 90 6.61 15.29 2.28
N PRO A 91 7.26 14.54 3.17
CA PRO A 91 8.61 14.86 3.62
C PRO A 91 9.64 14.65 2.51
N LEU A 92 10.73 15.42 2.58
CA LEU A 92 11.82 15.36 1.61
C LEU A 92 13.10 14.83 2.29
N THR A 93 13.82 13.97 1.60
CA THR A 93 15.12 13.46 2.09
C THR A 93 16.22 14.55 2.03
N ASN A 94 16.06 15.52 1.14
CA ASN A 94 16.95 16.66 0.96
C ASN A 94 16.16 17.99 0.93
N PRO A 95 15.60 18.45 2.08
CA PRO A 95 14.69 19.60 2.13
C PRO A 95 15.33 20.92 1.67
N SER A 96 16.67 21.05 1.71
CA SER A 96 17.39 22.20 1.17
C SER A 96 17.57 22.14 -0.34
N GLY A 97 17.14 21.05 -0.98
CA GLY A 97 17.42 20.76 -2.37
C GLY A 97 18.87 20.40 -2.65
N THR A 98 19.10 19.71 -3.74
CA THR A 98 20.44 19.35 -4.20
C THR A 98 20.58 19.79 -5.66
N ALA A 99 21.66 20.52 -5.98
CA ALA A 99 21.91 20.94 -7.35
C ALA A 99 22.34 19.73 -8.20
N ILE A 100 21.73 19.58 -9.37
CA ILE A 100 22.20 18.62 -10.37
C ILE A 100 23.40 19.24 -11.08
N THR A 101 24.56 18.67 -10.85
CA THR A 101 25.83 19.14 -11.44
C THR A 101 26.20 18.39 -12.72
N SER A 102 25.42 17.38 -13.09
CA SER A 102 25.69 16.47 -14.21
C SER A 102 24.51 16.33 -15.16
N ALA A 103 24.78 15.72 -16.30
CA ALA A 103 24.01 15.84 -17.52
C ALA A 103 22.59 15.27 -17.49
N PHE A 104 21.68 16.03 -18.03
CA PHE A 104 20.46 15.53 -18.68
C PHE A 104 20.85 15.04 -20.08
N SER A 105 20.45 13.84 -20.45
CA SER A 105 20.66 13.31 -21.79
C SER A 105 19.40 12.71 -22.37
N THR A 106 19.24 12.88 -23.68
CA THR A 106 18.06 12.45 -24.44
C THR A 106 18.46 11.64 -25.66
N THR A 107 17.56 10.85 -26.18
CA THR A 107 17.74 10.06 -27.40
C THR A 107 16.61 10.40 -28.39
N ASN A 108 16.97 10.66 -29.64
CA ASN A 108 16.01 10.97 -30.69
C ASN A 108 14.93 9.88 -30.83
N GLY A 109 13.67 10.30 -30.87
CA GLY A 109 12.53 9.42 -30.97
C GLY A 109 12.07 8.78 -29.64
N SER A 110 12.75 9.08 -28.52
CA SER A 110 12.42 8.56 -27.19
C SER A 110 11.89 9.66 -26.28
N PRO A 111 10.86 9.38 -25.45
CA PRO A 111 10.40 10.31 -24.40
C PRO A 111 11.27 10.24 -23.15
N THR A 112 12.26 9.35 -23.10
CA THR A 112 13.08 9.10 -21.91
C THR A 112 14.18 10.14 -21.78
N VAL A 113 14.25 10.78 -20.62
CA VAL A 113 15.37 11.63 -20.20
C VAL A 113 16.17 10.92 -19.13
N THR A 114 17.46 10.78 -19.36
CA THR A 114 18.41 10.23 -18.37
C THR A 114 19.04 11.37 -17.58
N LEU A 115 18.95 11.27 -16.26
CA LEU A 115 19.63 12.19 -15.34
C LEU A 115 20.83 11.50 -14.73
N THR A 116 21.97 12.19 -14.74
CA THR A 116 23.20 11.72 -14.11
C THR A 116 23.55 12.63 -12.93
N PHE A 117 23.73 12.05 -11.76
CA PHE A 117 24.08 12.75 -10.51
C PHE A 117 25.60 12.69 -10.30
N GLY A 118 26.16 13.70 -9.65
CA GLY A 118 27.59 13.74 -9.31
C GLY A 118 28.00 12.79 -8.18
N SER A 119 27.06 12.25 -7.45
CA SER A 119 27.25 11.26 -6.38
C SER A 119 26.12 10.23 -6.40
N ALA A 120 26.30 9.14 -5.66
CA ALA A 120 25.25 8.13 -5.52
C ALA A 120 23.99 8.74 -4.93
N HIS A 121 22.86 8.38 -5.51
CA HIS A 121 21.51 8.72 -5.04
C HIS A 121 20.83 7.48 -4.45
N ASN A 122 19.72 7.70 -3.70
CA ASN A 122 18.94 6.63 -3.09
C ASN A 122 17.58 6.45 -3.76
N PHE A 123 17.38 6.95 -4.98
CA PHE A 123 16.14 6.75 -5.73
C PHE A 123 15.90 5.27 -6.02
N GLN A 124 14.62 4.90 -5.94
CA GLN A 124 14.09 3.63 -6.41
C GLN A 124 13.14 3.86 -7.60
N PRO A 125 12.89 2.86 -8.44
CA PRO A 125 11.85 2.96 -9.46
C PRO A 125 10.51 3.37 -8.83
N GLN A 126 9.79 4.27 -9.51
CA GLN A 126 8.52 4.84 -9.06
C GLN A 126 8.62 5.89 -7.93
N ASP A 127 9.79 6.24 -7.44
CA ASP A 127 9.97 7.41 -6.57
C ASP A 127 9.60 8.71 -7.27
N ILE A 128 9.33 9.74 -6.48
CA ILE A 128 9.04 11.08 -6.99
C ILE A 128 10.30 11.96 -6.85
N ILE A 129 10.68 12.58 -7.95
CA ILE A 129 11.63 13.70 -7.99
C ILE A 129 10.88 14.99 -8.29
N LEU A 130 11.09 16.02 -7.49
CA LEU A 130 10.60 17.38 -7.74
C LEU A 130 11.77 18.24 -8.17
N PHE A 131 11.65 18.90 -9.31
CA PHE A 131 12.61 19.93 -9.70
C PHE A 131 12.20 21.27 -9.11
N GLY A 132 13.17 22.05 -8.69
CA GLY A 132 12.98 23.42 -8.29
C GLY A 132 12.97 24.38 -9.47
N ASP A 133 13.05 25.68 -9.13
CA ASP A 133 13.18 26.73 -10.14
C ASP A 133 14.41 26.48 -11.06
N ALA A 134 14.19 26.60 -12.34
CA ALA A 134 15.19 26.34 -13.38
C ALA A 134 15.76 27.62 -13.99
N THR A 135 15.81 28.73 -13.25
CA THR A 135 16.32 30.02 -13.76
C THR A 135 17.75 29.96 -14.29
N THR A 136 18.56 29.03 -13.79
CA THR A 136 19.94 28.83 -14.20
C THR A 136 20.15 27.56 -15.05
N PHE A 137 19.08 26.83 -15.36
CA PHE A 137 19.15 25.61 -16.17
C PHE A 137 19.43 25.97 -17.63
N SER A 138 20.56 25.52 -18.16
CA SER A 138 20.83 25.60 -19.60
C SER A 138 20.02 24.53 -20.32
N ALA A 139 19.36 24.93 -21.41
CA ALA A 139 18.61 24.00 -22.26
C ALA A 139 19.48 22.81 -22.66
N ILE A 140 18.89 21.62 -22.80
CA ILE A 140 19.57 20.45 -23.34
C ILE A 140 19.92 20.74 -24.80
N THR A 141 21.20 20.67 -25.16
CA THR A 141 21.66 20.98 -26.50
C THR A 141 21.06 19.97 -27.50
N ASN A 142 20.57 20.45 -28.64
CA ASN A 142 19.89 19.62 -29.66
C ASN A 142 18.68 18.83 -29.15
N SER A 143 17.99 19.36 -28.17
CA SER A 143 16.76 18.79 -27.59
C SER A 143 15.61 19.76 -27.76
N ASN A 144 14.38 19.25 -27.87
CA ASN A 144 13.17 20.06 -27.82
C ASN A 144 12.72 20.32 -26.37
N PHE A 145 13.32 19.66 -25.36
CA PHE A 145 13.00 19.89 -23.97
C PHE A 145 13.76 21.13 -23.45
N VAL A 146 13.02 22.02 -22.82
CA VAL A 146 13.53 23.30 -22.29
C VAL A 146 13.37 23.36 -20.77
N ALA A 147 13.98 24.35 -20.15
CA ALA A 147 13.95 24.53 -18.70
C ALA A 147 12.52 24.50 -18.11
N ALA A 148 11.57 25.13 -18.79
CA ALA A 148 10.16 25.17 -18.37
C ALA A 148 9.45 23.79 -18.36
N ASP A 149 10.03 22.79 -19.02
CA ASP A 149 9.49 21.43 -19.00
C ASP A 149 9.82 20.71 -17.69
N PHE A 150 10.81 21.18 -16.96
CA PHE A 150 11.28 20.59 -15.70
C PHE A 150 10.98 21.46 -14.47
N ALA A 151 11.06 22.81 -14.62
CA ALA A 151 10.95 23.75 -13.51
C ALA A 151 9.67 23.56 -12.69
N ASP A 152 9.81 23.45 -11.37
CA ASP A 152 8.74 23.30 -10.38
C ASP A 152 7.79 22.13 -10.65
N LYS A 153 8.27 21.11 -11.40
CA LYS A 153 7.48 19.93 -11.76
C LYS A 153 7.96 18.68 -11.07
N LYS A 154 7.01 17.77 -10.87
CA LYS A 154 7.24 16.43 -10.31
C LYS A 154 7.31 15.41 -11.42
N PHE A 155 8.24 14.48 -11.31
CA PHE A 155 8.36 13.34 -12.21
C PHE A 155 8.46 12.05 -11.42
N MET A 156 7.93 10.99 -11.98
CA MET A 156 8.15 9.65 -11.48
C MET A 156 9.44 9.08 -12.07
N VAL A 157 10.27 8.51 -11.23
CA VAL A 157 11.47 7.78 -11.64
C VAL A 157 11.04 6.51 -12.37
N THR A 158 11.31 6.44 -13.67
CA THR A 158 10.91 5.30 -14.51
C THR A 158 11.84 4.10 -14.27
N SER A 159 13.15 4.35 -14.17
CA SER A 159 14.13 3.32 -13.87
C SER A 159 15.36 3.89 -13.18
N VAL A 160 16.14 3.02 -12.55
CA VAL A 160 17.40 3.34 -11.86
C VAL A 160 18.50 2.46 -12.48
N PRO A 161 19.09 2.88 -13.62
CA PRO A 161 20.12 2.10 -14.30
C PRO A 161 21.41 1.92 -13.49
N SER A 162 21.75 2.87 -12.63
CA SER A 162 22.92 2.79 -11.75
C SER A 162 22.72 3.61 -10.46
N THR A 163 23.66 3.53 -9.54
CA THR A 163 23.64 4.34 -8.31
C THR A 163 23.76 5.85 -8.55
N THR A 164 24.14 6.27 -9.75
CA THR A 164 24.31 7.69 -10.12
C THR A 164 23.40 8.13 -11.26
N THR A 165 22.54 7.24 -11.79
CA THR A 165 21.67 7.58 -12.92
C THR A 165 20.24 7.11 -12.69
N ILE A 166 19.29 7.98 -13.03
CA ILE A 166 17.87 7.65 -13.11
C ILE A 166 17.33 8.03 -14.48
N THR A 167 16.17 7.48 -14.83
CA THR A 167 15.41 7.91 -16.00
C THR A 167 14.04 8.42 -15.58
N ILE A 168 13.56 9.43 -16.30
CA ILE A 168 12.18 9.92 -16.25
C ILE A 168 11.58 9.90 -17.65
N THR A 169 10.26 9.87 -17.74
CA THR A 169 9.56 9.87 -19.02
C THR A 169 8.86 11.21 -19.23
N MET A 170 9.10 11.82 -20.39
CA MET A 170 8.47 13.06 -20.83
C MET A 170 7.16 12.76 -21.59
N PRO A 171 6.21 13.70 -21.66
CA PRO A 171 4.93 13.48 -22.35
C PRO A 171 5.05 13.39 -23.87
N SER A 172 6.18 13.84 -24.43
CA SER A 172 6.44 13.80 -25.86
C SER A 172 7.80 13.17 -26.16
N ASN A 173 7.96 12.68 -27.41
CA ASN A 173 9.26 12.18 -27.85
C ASN A 173 10.23 13.32 -28.10
N GLU A 174 11.50 13.05 -27.86
CA GLU A 174 12.61 13.89 -28.25
C GLU A 174 12.77 13.95 -29.79
N THR A 175 13.06 15.14 -30.32
CA THR A 175 13.29 15.35 -31.76
C THR A 175 14.76 15.34 -32.15
N GLY A 176 15.67 15.27 -31.18
CA GLY A 176 17.13 15.17 -31.40
C GLY A 176 17.78 14.37 -30.29
N SER A 177 19.03 14.04 -30.45
CA SER A 177 19.84 13.48 -29.36
C SER A 177 20.69 14.58 -28.76
N GLY A 178 20.52 14.84 -27.49
CA GLY A 178 21.21 15.92 -26.82
C GLY A 178 21.71 15.57 -25.44
N ALA A 179 22.62 16.35 -24.93
CA ALA A 179 23.10 16.28 -23.56
C ALA A 179 23.49 17.67 -23.06
N THR A 180 23.38 17.88 -21.77
CA THR A 180 23.91 19.06 -21.08
C THR A 180 25.05 18.66 -20.17
N THR A 181 26.03 19.54 -20.03
CA THR A 181 27.20 19.32 -19.16
C THR A 181 27.02 19.89 -17.77
N SER A 182 25.98 20.72 -17.56
CA SER A 182 25.63 21.27 -16.25
C SER A 182 24.13 21.40 -16.13
N GLY A 183 23.56 20.82 -15.08
CA GLY A 183 22.12 20.85 -14.85
C GLY A 183 21.60 22.25 -14.52
N GLY A 184 22.25 22.99 -13.63
CA GLY A 184 21.79 24.29 -13.16
C GLY A 184 20.41 24.29 -12.51
N ILE A 185 19.85 23.11 -12.20
CA ILE A 185 18.56 22.93 -11.56
C ILE A 185 18.73 22.20 -10.23
N THR A 186 17.94 22.58 -9.26
CA THR A 186 17.87 21.90 -7.95
C THR A 186 16.82 20.81 -8.02
N TYR A 187 17.07 19.67 -7.38
CA TYR A 187 16.07 18.65 -7.19
C TYR A 187 15.81 18.38 -5.73
N PHE A 188 14.59 17.89 -5.46
CA PHE A 188 14.12 17.41 -4.16
C PHE A 188 13.68 15.97 -4.32
N GLN A 189 14.11 15.12 -3.40
CA GLN A 189 13.73 13.71 -3.38
C GLN A 189 12.69 13.47 -2.29
N TYR A 190 11.58 12.87 -2.67
CA TYR A 190 10.55 12.42 -1.75
C TYR A 190 11.02 11.16 -1.00
N TYR A 191 10.61 11.02 0.25
CA TYR A 191 10.80 9.75 0.94
C TYR A 191 10.07 8.64 0.21
N HIS A 192 10.73 7.49 0.07
CA HIS A 192 10.14 6.31 -0.53
C HIS A 192 9.07 5.72 0.40
N VAL A 193 7.87 5.44 -0.10
CA VAL A 193 6.77 4.86 0.68
C VAL A 193 6.62 3.37 0.41
N GLY A 194 6.57 2.97 -0.85
CA GLY A 194 6.45 1.59 -1.25
C GLY A 194 5.57 1.38 -2.49
N PRO A 195 5.31 0.13 -2.89
CA PRO A 195 4.47 -0.18 -4.04
C PRO A 195 2.99 0.11 -3.77
N ALA A 196 2.21 0.29 -4.85
CA ALA A 196 0.76 0.49 -4.75
C ALA A 196 0.01 -0.77 -4.29
N GLU A 197 0.55 -1.94 -4.63
CA GLU A 197 -0.01 -3.26 -4.34
C GLU A 197 0.98 -4.08 -3.53
N GLN A 198 0.49 -5.09 -2.83
CA GLN A 198 1.34 -6.06 -2.16
C GLN A 198 2.03 -6.92 -3.22
N LEU A 199 3.35 -6.92 -3.22
CA LEU A 199 4.12 -7.73 -4.13
C LEU A 199 4.32 -9.12 -3.53
N GLY A 200 3.84 -10.13 -4.24
CA GLY A 200 3.98 -11.53 -3.81
C GLY A 200 5.43 -12.01 -3.88
N ALA A 201 5.83 -12.79 -2.90
CA ALA A 201 7.07 -13.55 -2.91
C ALA A 201 6.86 -14.97 -3.46
N PHE A 202 7.95 -15.71 -3.55
CA PHE A 202 7.94 -17.11 -3.91
C PHE A 202 7.90 -18.00 -2.65
N GLY A 203 7.03 -18.99 -2.63
CA GLY A 203 7.02 -19.93 -1.51
C GLY A 203 5.74 -20.77 -1.42
N TRP A 204 5.68 -21.63 -0.42
CA TRP A 204 4.52 -22.44 -0.10
C TRP A 204 3.33 -21.57 0.28
N GLY A 205 2.22 -21.71 -0.45
CA GLY A 205 0.99 -20.98 -0.18
C GLY A 205 0.95 -19.51 -0.61
N ILE A 206 2.02 -18.99 -1.22
CA ILE A 206 2.11 -17.57 -1.60
C ILE A 206 1.97 -17.38 -3.12
N SER A 207 2.28 -18.41 -3.95
CA SER A 207 2.32 -18.27 -5.40
C SER A 207 2.16 -19.62 -6.10
N LEU A 208 2.17 -19.58 -7.44
CA LEU A 208 2.21 -20.79 -8.27
C LEU A 208 3.42 -21.67 -7.93
N TRP A 209 3.25 -22.98 -8.08
CA TRP A 209 4.32 -23.95 -7.92
C TRP A 209 5.49 -23.61 -8.86
N GLY A 210 6.67 -23.38 -8.29
CA GLY A 210 7.86 -22.97 -9.04
C GLY A 210 8.16 -21.48 -9.05
N GLY A 211 7.38 -20.67 -8.34
CA GLY A 211 7.55 -19.23 -8.19
C GLY A 211 6.64 -18.40 -9.11
N ASN A 212 6.37 -17.18 -8.70
CA ASN A 212 5.63 -16.20 -9.50
C ASN A 212 6.60 -15.17 -10.09
N ILE A 213 6.36 -14.82 -11.34
CA ILE A 213 7.16 -13.88 -12.13
C ILE A 213 6.62 -12.46 -11.97
N LEU A 214 6.17 -12.06 -10.79
CA LEU A 214 5.81 -10.65 -10.55
C LEU A 214 7.07 -9.79 -10.73
N GLY A 215 7.09 -9.01 -11.83
CA GLY A 215 8.22 -8.17 -12.18
C GLY A 215 9.39 -8.90 -12.84
N ALA A 216 9.24 -10.15 -13.27
CA ALA A 216 10.28 -10.79 -14.07
C ALA A 216 10.54 -9.98 -15.34
N LEU A 217 11.79 -9.69 -15.54
CA LEU A 217 12.23 -8.99 -16.73
C LEU A 217 11.89 -9.82 -17.97
N THR A 218 11.15 -9.25 -18.88
CA THR A 218 10.76 -9.89 -20.13
C THR A 218 11.36 -9.15 -21.34
N THR A 219 11.65 -9.91 -22.38
CA THR A 219 12.05 -9.41 -23.68
C THR A 219 11.47 -10.34 -24.75
N THR A 220 11.89 -10.18 -25.99
CA THR A 220 11.47 -11.05 -27.09
C THR A 220 12.64 -11.72 -27.76
N LEU A 221 12.43 -12.90 -28.32
CA LEU A 221 13.40 -13.50 -29.24
C LEU A 221 13.55 -12.61 -30.49
N ASN A 222 14.78 -12.33 -30.86
CA ASN A 222 15.11 -11.72 -32.14
C ASN A 222 15.63 -12.82 -33.08
N GLY A 223 14.72 -13.41 -33.84
CA GLY A 223 14.96 -14.52 -34.76
C GLY A 223 14.39 -15.86 -34.26
N LEU A 224 14.14 -16.76 -35.22
CA LEU A 224 13.66 -18.12 -34.96
C LEU A 224 14.73 -18.91 -34.17
N LEU A 225 14.32 -19.55 -33.09
CA LEU A 225 15.14 -20.48 -32.33
C LEU A 225 14.67 -21.92 -32.60
N GLY A 226 15.41 -22.65 -33.43
CA GLY A 226 15.05 -24.01 -33.83
C GLY A 226 15.17 -25.02 -32.67
N ASP A 227 14.57 -26.17 -32.80
CA ASP A 227 14.63 -27.27 -31.84
C ASP A 227 15.95 -28.06 -31.88
N ASN A 228 16.72 -27.92 -32.94
CA ASN A 228 17.99 -28.63 -33.20
C ASN A 228 19.26 -27.78 -33.04
N THR A 229 19.13 -26.49 -32.68
CA THR A 229 20.26 -25.56 -32.47
C THR A 229 20.20 -24.93 -31.10
N ASN A 230 21.38 -24.58 -30.52
CA ASN A 230 21.43 -23.84 -29.25
C ASN A 230 21.35 -22.31 -29.45
N GLY A 231 21.31 -21.84 -30.67
CA GLY A 231 21.24 -20.42 -30.97
C GLY A 231 20.31 -20.09 -32.14
N ASN A 232 20.16 -18.80 -32.42
CA ASN A 232 19.33 -18.28 -33.49
C ASN A 232 20.11 -17.31 -34.41
N ASN A 233 19.49 -16.78 -35.45
CA ASN A 233 20.09 -15.83 -36.40
C ASN A 233 21.42 -16.31 -37.00
N GLY A 234 21.54 -17.61 -37.31
CA GLY A 234 22.74 -18.19 -37.89
C GLY A 234 23.83 -18.53 -36.90
N SER A 235 23.68 -18.23 -35.64
CA SER A 235 24.56 -18.71 -34.58
C SER A 235 24.10 -20.10 -34.10
N ALA A 236 25.09 -21.00 -33.89
CA ALA A 236 24.83 -22.32 -33.32
C ALA A 236 24.83 -22.31 -31.78
N THR A 237 25.32 -21.24 -31.15
CA THR A 237 25.67 -21.21 -29.70
C THR A 237 25.20 -19.94 -28.98
N GLU A 238 24.59 -18.98 -29.69
CA GLU A 238 24.15 -17.71 -29.10
C GLU A 238 22.68 -17.45 -29.41
N ILE A 239 21.95 -16.93 -28.43
CA ILE A 239 20.55 -16.50 -28.59
C ILE A 239 20.50 -14.98 -28.61
N THR A 240 20.04 -14.41 -29.74
CA THR A 240 19.82 -12.97 -29.88
C THR A 240 18.43 -12.61 -29.34
N LEU A 241 18.38 -11.60 -28.49
CA LEU A 241 17.17 -11.05 -27.89
C LEU A 241 16.87 -9.64 -28.41
N GLY A 242 15.66 -9.17 -28.25
CA GLY A 242 15.29 -7.78 -28.53
C GLY A 242 16.03 -6.80 -27.61
N SER A 243 16.23 -7.18 -26.35
CA SER A 243 17.05 -6.46 -25.37
C SER A 243 17.60 -7.43 -24.32
N THR A 244 18.80 -7.16 -23.82
CA THR A 244 19.41 -7.87 -22.67
C THR A 244 19.57 -6.98 -21.47
N THR A 245 19.02 -5.77 -21.51
CA THR A 245 19.10 -4.80 -20.40
C THR A 245 18.48 -5.39 -19.14
N GLY A 246 19.24 -5.40 -18.04
CA GLY A 246 18.80 -5.94 -16.74
C GLY A 246 18.93 -7.46 -16.59
N PHE A 247 19.30 -8.21 -17.66
CA PHE A 247 19.62 -9.63 -17.52
C PHE A 247 20.99 -9.79 -16.85
N PRO A 248 21.15 -10.76 -15.92
CA PRO A 248 22.46 -11.02 -15.30
C PRO A 248 23.50 -11.42 -16.33
N SER A 249 24.70 -10.80 -16.27
CA SER A 249 25.76 -10.98 -17.27
C SER A 249 26.85 -11.97 -16.85
N SER A 250 26.81 -12.51 -15.64
CA SER A 250 27.80 -13.45 -15.11
C SER A 250 27.16 -14.58 -14.31
N GLY A 251 27.84 -15.71 -14.20
CA GLY A 251 27.33 -16.92 -13.55
C GLY A 251 26.38 -17.71 -14.45
N THR A 252 25.81 -18.79 -13.93
CA THR A 252 24.80 -19.57 -14.64
C THR A 252 23.43 -18.95 -14.39
N ASN A 253 22.81 -18.45 -15.43
CA ASN A 253 21.52 -17.77 -15.42
C ASN A 253 20.52 -18.51 -16.28
N PHE A 254 19.23 -18.20 -16.12
CA PHE A 254 18.16 -18.93 -16.76
C PHE A 254 17.15 -17.99 -17.40
N ILE A 255 16.62 -18.44 -18.54
CA ILE A 255 15.47 -17.82 -19.21
C ILE A 255 14.42 -18.89 -19.52
N GLN A 256 13.18 -18.47 -19.61
CA GLN A 256 12.07 -19.29 -20.09
C GLN A 256 11.55 -18.74 -21.40
N VAL A 257 11.33 -19.63 -22.37
CA VAL A 257 10.66 -19.33 -23.65
C VAL A 257 9.56 -20.36 -23.86
N GLY A 258 8.30 -19.92 -23.80
CA GLY A 258 7.19 -20.87 -23.73
C GLY A 258 7.27 -21.73 -22.47
N THR A 259 7.39 -23.04 -22.62
CA THR A 259 7.57 -24.00 -21.52
C THR A 259 9.02 -24.49 -21.38
N GLU A 260 9.93 -24.03 -22.24
CA GLU A 260 11.34 -24.44 -22.20
C GLU A 260 12.17 -23.52 -21.33
N GLU A 261 12.94 -24.11 -20.42
CA GLU A 261 13.98 -23.44 -19.63
C GLU A 261 15.34 -23.59 -20.31
N ILE A 262 16.05 -22.49 -20.44
CA ILE A 262 17.35 -22.38 -21.13
C ILE A 262 18.34 -21.70 -20.17
N SER A 263 19.51 -22.29 -19.97
CA SER A 263 20.58 -21.61 -19.22
C SER A 263 21.54 -20.90 -20.16
N TYR A 264 22.14 -19.82 -19.63
CA TYR A 264 23.22 -19.07 -20.29
C TYR A 264 24.25 -18.63 -19.26
N THR A 265 25.49 -18.35 -19.69
CA THR A 265 26.59 -17.98 -18.79
C THR A 265 27.17 -16.60 -19.03
N GLY A 266 26.75 -15.92 -20.07
CA GLY A 266 27.25 -14.57 -20.38
C GLY A 266 26.36 -13.80 -21.37
N ILE A 267 26.61 -12.52 -21.46
CA ILE A 267 25.94 -11.60 -22.39
C ILE A 267 26.98 -10.84 -23.20
N THR A 268 26.75 -10.76 -24.50
CA THR A 268 27.56 -9.94 -25.42
C THR A 268 26.61 -9.10 -26.27
N ALA A 269 26.56 -7.80 -26.06
CA ALA A 269 25.55 -6.91 -26.65
C ALA A 269 24.11 -7.41 -26.40
N SER A 270 23.34 -7.68 -27.43
CA SER A 270 21.97 -8.20 -27.32
C SER A 270 21.87 -9.74 -27.39
N LYS A 271 22.97 -10.45 -27.14
CA LYS A 271 23.05 -11.91 -27.27
C LYS A 271 23.39 -12.57 -25.95
N LEU A 272 22.71 -13.68 -25.67
CA LEU A 272 23.06 -14.61 -24.61
C LEU A 272 24.07 -15.62 -25.14
N THR A 273 25.10 -15.93 -24.35
CA THR A 273 26.21 -16.85 -24.69
C THR A 273 26.32 -17.98 -23.68
N GLY A 274 26.97 -19.09 -24.07
CA GLY A 274 27.11 -20.26 -23.21
C GLY A 274 25.77 -20.98 -22.97
N ILE A 275 25.01 -21.19 -24.02
CA ILE A 275 23.63 -21.68 -23.98
C ILE A 275 23.57 -23.18 -23.72
N THR A 276 22.73 -23.58 -22.78
CA THR A 276 22.27 -24.97 -22.63
C THR A 276 20.73 -24.99 -22.64
N ARG A 277 20.16 -25.75 -23.55
CA ARG A 277 18.71 -25.89 -23.78
C ARG A 277 18.12 -27.00 -22.92
N ALA A 278 16.81 -26.93 -22.67
CA ALA A 278 16.03 -27.95 -21.97
C ALA A 278 16.59 -28.27 -20.55
N VAL A 279 16.93 -27.23 -19.79
CA VAL A 279 17.40 -27.37 -18.40
C VAL A 279 16.23 -27.48 -17.42
N ARG A 280 16.50 -27.83 -16.17
CA ARG A 280 15.52 -27.92 -15.07
C ARG A 280 14.31 -28.83 -15.40
N GLY A 281 14.54 -29.88 -16.20
CA GLY A 281 13.50 -30.85 -16.56
C GLY A 281 12.52 -30.39 -17.62
N SER A 282 12.76 -29.25 -18.29
CA SER A 282 11.97 -28.79 -19.42
C SER A 282 12.28 -29.57 -20.70
N THR A 283 11.40 -29.46 -21.69
CA THR A 283 11.58 -30.10 -23.00
C THR A 283 11.96 -29.05 -24.04
N ARG A 284 12.95 -29.38 -24.85
CA ARG A 284 13.39 -28.54 -25.96
C ARG A 284 12.30 -28.39 -27.01
N ALA A 285 12.07 -27.17 -27.47
CA ALA A 285 11.07 -26.83 -28.47
C ALA A 285 11.57 -25.75 -29.44
N ALA A 286 10.94 -25.66 -30.61
CA ALA A 286 11.16 -24.55 -31.51
C ALA A 286 10.34 -23.32 -31.06
N HIS A 287 10.97 -22.14 -31.12
CA HIS A 287 10.33 -20.88 -30.71
C HIS A 287 10.40 -19.87 -31.87
N SER A 288 9.27 -19.24 -32.19
CA SER A 288 9.19 -18.25 -33.26
C SER A 288 9.91 -16.94 -32.94
N ASN A 289 10.30 -16.20 -33.95
CA ASN A 289 10.72 -14.81 -33.79
C ASN A 289 9.64 -14.00 -33.07
N GLY A 290 10.03 -13.18 -32.12
CA GLY A 290 9.11 -12.39 -31.29
C GLY A 290 8.50 -13.14 -30.09
N ALA A 291 8.82 -14.42 -29.88
CA ALA A 291 8.37 -15.15 -28.70
C ALA A 291 8.86 -14.47 -27.42
N THR A 292 7.99 -14.37 -26.42
CA THR A 292 8.34 -13.80 -25.12
C THR A 292 9.42 -14.62 -24.44
N VAL A 293 10.46 -13.95 -23.95
CA VAL A 293 11.56 -14.49 -23.17
C VAL A 293 11.47 -13.89 -21.79
N THR A 294 11.38 -14.72 -20.78
CA THR A 294 11.29 -14.31 -19.37
C THR A 294 12.59 -14.67 -18.67
N ASN A 295 13.18 -13.74 -17.92
CA ASN A 295 14.31 -14.04 -17.05
C ASN A 295 13.86 -14.85 -15.84
N THR A 296 14.35 -16.08 -15.71
CA THR A 296 14.03 -16.99 -14.60
C THR A 296 15.25 -17.27 -13.70
N SER A 297 16.30 -16.45 -13.82
CA SER A 297 17.56 -16.63 -13.08
C SER A 297 17.37 -16.57 -11.56
N SER A 298 16.41 -15.77 -11.09
CA SER A 298 16.06 -15.65 -9.68
C SER A 298 15.10 -16.73 -9.18
N PHE A 299 14.63 -17.64 -10.06
CA PHE A 299 13.72 -18.70 -9.65
C PHE A 299 14.46 -19.74 -8.83
N THR A 300 14.03 -19.89 -7.60
CA THR A 300 14.52 -20.92 -6.70
C THR A 300 13.58 -22.13 -6.75
N GLY A 301 14.16 -23.31 -7.00
CA GLY A 301 13.42 -24.57 -6.96
C GLY A 301 13.17 -25.07 -5.53
N TRP A 302 12.49 -26.19 -5.41
CA TRP A 302 12.27 -26.89 -4.14
C TRP A 302 13.58 -27.10 -3.38
N GLY A 303 13.58 -26.72 -2.08
CA GLY A 303 14.72 -26.91 -1.20
C GLY A 303 15.79 -25.81 -1.26
N SER A 304 15.63 -24.80 -2.13
CA SER A 304 16.50 -23.63 -2.11
C SER A 304 15.85 -22.53 -1.24
N PRO A 305 16.60 -21.91 -0.32
CA PRO A 305 16.06 -20.74 0.40
C PRO A 305 15.80 -19.60 -0.60
N ALA A 306 14.70 -18.90 -0.44
CA ALA A 306 14.43 -17.67 -1.18
C ALA A 306 15.52 -16.64 -0.86
N ALA A 307 15.98 -15.90 -1.86
CA ALA A 307 16.80 -14.72 -1.59
C ALA A 307 15.98 -13.69 -0.80
N ASN A 308 16.64 -12.88 0.03
CA ASN A 308 15.94 -11.82 0.80
C ASN A 308 15.15 -10.85 -0.09
N THR A 309 15.50 -10.75 -1.37
CA THR A 309 14.79 -9.96 -2.39
C THR A 309 13.49 -10.61 -2.87
N ASP A 310 13.26 -11.90 -2.56
CA ASP A 310 12.09 -12.67 -3.00
C ASP A 310 11.02 -12.76 -1.91
N GLN A 311 11.14 -11.96 -0.85
CA GLN A 311 10.14 -11.89 0.22
C GLN A 311 8.93 -11.06 -0.20
N VAL A 312 7.78 -11.32 0.43
CA VAL A 312 6.59 -10.48 0.28
C VAL A 312 6.97 -9.05 0.65
N THR A 313 6.74 -8.13 -0.28
CA THR A 313 6.90 -6.70 -0.01
C THR A 313 5.54 -6.13 0.30
N ASP A 314 5.38 -5.62 1.51
CA ASP A 314 4.16 -4.94 1.92
C ASP A 314 3.92 -3.70 1.05
N PRO A 315 2.67 -3.32 0.79
CA PRO A 315 2.37 -2.09 0.06
C PRO A 315 2.83 -0.87 0.84
N GLY A 316 2.94 0.26 0.17
CA GLY A 316 3.26 1.54 0.81
C GLY A 316 2.14 2.00 1.71
N LEU A 317 2.18 1.63 2.99
CA LEU A 317 1.18 1.95 4.00
C LEU A 317 1.63 3.13 4.85
N TRP A 318 0.64 3.80 5.45
CA TRP A 318 0.85 4.87 6.42
C TRP A 318 0.08 4.58 7.71
N SER A 319 0.75 4.79 8.84
CA SER A 319 0.08 5.00 10.12
C SER A 319 0.00 6.51 10.35
N LEU A 320 -1.22 7.01 10.52
CA LEU A 320 -1.49 8.43 10.71
C LEU A 320 -2.24 8.63 12.03
N ASP A 321 -1.80 9.60 12.82
CA ASP A 321 -2.44 9.99 14.08
C ASP A 321 -2.07 11.45 14.41
N ASN A 322 -2.60 12.02 15.48
CA ASN A 322 -2.22 13.37 15.89
C ASN A 322 -1.96 13.50 17.40
N LEU A 323 -0.93 14.24 17.75
CA LEU A 323 -0.68 14.69 19.12
C LEU A 323 -1.09 16.17 19.25
N GLY A 324 -2.30 16.39 19.75
CA GLY A 324 -2.89 17.73 19.75
C GLY A 324 -3.15 18.21 18.33
N THR A 325 -2.48 19.26 17.88
CA THR A 325 -2.63 19.84 16.55
C THR A 325 -1.54 19.42 15.56
N THR A 326 -0.60 18.61 16.01
CA THR A 326 0.51 18.10 15.22
C THR A 326 0.15 16.73 14.65
N LEU A 327 0.10 16.62 13.31
CA LEU A 327 -0.01 15.34 12.63
C LEU A 327 1.27 14.55 12.81
N ILE A 328 1.13 13.28 13.14
CA ILE A 328 2.22 12.29 13.18
C ILE A 328 1.97 11.29 12.05
N ALA A 329 2.98 11.04 11.24
CA ALA A 329 2.87 10.18 10.06
C ALA A 329 4.07 9.23 10.00
N LEU A 330 3.81 7.94 10.05
CA LEU A 330 4.80 6.88 9.90
C LEU A 330 4.65 6.21 8.54
N ILE A 331 5.74 6.10 7.80
CA ILE A 331 5.83 5.18 6.67
C ILE A 331 6.05 3.76 7.21
N HIS A 332 5.24 2.82 6.79
CA HIS A 332 5.38 1.41 7.20
C HIS A 332 6.78 0.87 6.89
N ASN A 333 7.44 0.30 7.90
CA ASN A 333 8.85 -0.11 7.87
C ASN A 333 9.85 1.03 7.53
N GLY A 334 9.46 2.27 7.77
CA GLY A 334 10.23 3.48 7.49
C GLY A 334 10.25 4.46 8.65
N GLU A 335 10.58 5.70 8.31
CA GLU A 335 10.73 6.82 9.24
C GLU A 335 9.40 7.42 9.67
N CYS A 336 9.40 8.11 10.81
CA CYS A 336 8.27 8.85 11.37
C CYS A 336 8.46 10.36 11.23
N PHE A 337 7.40 11.04 10.86
CA PHE A 337 7.38 12.47 10.56
C PHE A 337 6.33 13.20 11.39
N LYS A 338 6.55 14.51 11.57
CA LYS A 338 5.57 15.42 12.17
C LYS A 338 5.27 16.58 11.23
N TRP A 339 4.02 17.03 11.25
CA TRP A 339 3.57 18.22 10.53
C TRP A 339 2.69 19.06 11.46
N ASP A 340 3.05 20.35 11.62
CA ASP A 340 2.37 21.26 12.54
C ASP A 340 1.23 21.99 11.85
N GLY A 341 -0.01 21.65 12.18
CA GLY A 341 -1.21 22.29 11.67
C GLY A 341 -1.45 23.73 12.16
N ASP A 342 -0.74 24.16 13.20
CA ASP A 342 -0.77 25.54 13.73
C ASP A 342 0.35 26.42 13.18
N ALA A 343 1.30 25.86 12.42
CA ALA A 343 2.38 26.67 11.84
C ALA A 343 1.84 27.79 10.96
N THR A 344 2.50 28.94 10.96
CA THR A 344 2.20 30.01 10.02
C THR A 344 2.35 29.49 8.58
N ASN A 345 1.29 29.63 7.78
CA ASN A 345 1.23 29.03 6.44
C ASN A 345 1.45 27.50 6.44
N ALA A 346 0.81 26.78 7.38
CA ALA A 346 0.94 25.34 7.56
C ALA A 346 0.84 24.58 6.23
N THR A 347 -0.10 24.93 5.37
CA THR A 347 -0.34 24.28 4.07
C THR A 347 0.80 24.46 3.04
N SER A 348 1.73 25.37 3.26
CA SER A 348 2.95 25.53 2.46
C SER A 348 4.19 24.86 3.05
N THR A 349 4.06 24.30 4.26
CA THR A 349 5.15 23.57 4.94
C THR A 349 5.06 22.08 4.65
N ARG A 350 6.19 21.39 4.71
CA ARG A 350 6.26 19.93 4.57
C ARG A 350 6.45 19.27 5.93
N ALA A 351 6.03 18.01 6.02
CA ALA A 351 6.35 17.18 7.17
C ALA A 351 7.87 17.01 7.31
N ILE A 352 8.34 16.97 8.54
CA ILE A 352 9.75 16.81 8.89
C ILE A 352 9.93 15.57 9.76
N ILE A 353 11.09 14.93 9.68
CA ILE A 353 11.41 13.78 10.51
C ILE A 353 11.37 14.14 12.00
N ILE A 354 10.88 13.23 12.84
CA ILE A 354 10.91 13.38 14.28
C ILE A 354 12.31 12.99 14.78
N PRO A 355 13.08 13.93 15.38
CA PRO A 355 14.39 13.61 15.93
C PRO A 355 14.30 12.53 17.01
N GLY A 356 15.26 11.60 17.02
CA GLY A 356 15.31 10.54 18.03
C GLY A 356 14.29 9.42 17.88
N ALA A 357 13.32 9.53 16.96
CA ALA A 357 12.39 8.45 16.66
C ALA A 357 13.09 7.26 15.96
N PRO A 358 12.55 6.03 16.10
CA PRO A 358 13.00 4.90 15.31
C PRO A 358 12.92 5.18 13.80
N THR A 359 13.85 4.62 13.04
CA THR A 359 13.93 4.80 11.58
C THR A 359 13.26 3.67 10.80
N ALA A 360 12.81 2.62 11.50
CA ALA A 360 11.99 1.55 10.95
C ALA A 360 11.00 1.05 12.00
N SER A 361 9.71 1.08 11.66
CA SER A 361 8.61 0.59 12.50
C SER A 361 7.45 0.14 11.62
N ARG A 362 6.73 -0.88 12.05
CA ARG A 362 5.59 -1.40 11.29
C ARG A 362 4.34 -0.53 11.45
N ASP A 363 4.06 -0.10 12.67
CA ASP A 363 2.88 0.68 13.01
C ASP A 363 3.18 1.69 14.12
N MET A 364 2.33 2.69 14.25
CA MET A 364 2.44 3.73 15.26
C MET A 364 1.04 4.21 15.67
N LEU A 365 0.90 4.58 16.93
CA LEU A 365 -0.26 5.34 17.40
C LEU A 365 0.13 6.31 18.52
N VAL A 366 -0.71 7.32 18.74
CA VAL A 366 -0.62 8.24 19.86
C VAL A 366 -1.57 7.77 20.97
N SER A 367 -1.04 7.44 22.13
CA SER A 367 -1.84 7.21 23.34
C SER A 367 -2.35 8.55 23.86
N THR A 368 -3.50 8.99 23.37
CA THR A 368 -4.04 10.33 23.70
C THR A 368 -4.31 10.55 25.18
N PRO A 369 -4.78 9.56 25.98
CA PRO A 369 -4.96 9.75 27.43
C PRO A 369 -3.66 10.00 28.18
N ASP A 370 -2.59 9.34 27.74
CA ASP A 370 -1.30 9.32 28.44
C ASP A 370 -0.24 10.15 27.72
N ARG A 371 -0.56 10.62 26.50
CA ARG A 371 0.27 11.49 25.65
C ARG A 371 1.66 10.92 25.37
N HIS A 372 1.69 9.64 25.00
CA HIS A 372 2.88 8.93 24.50
C HIS A 372 2.72 8.63 23.01
N LEU A 373 3.81 8.69 22.28
CA LEU A 373 3.89 8.13 20.93
C LEU A 373 4.47 6.71 21.03
N VAL A 374 3.74 5.75 20.49
CA VAL A 374 4.06 4.31 20.60
C VAL A 374 4.36 3.75 19.23
N PHE A 375 5.48 3.04 19.09
CA PHE A 375 5.89 2.33 17.88
C PHE A 375 5.83 0.82 18.08
N PHE A 376 5.35 0.12 17.09
CA PHE A 376 5.15 -1.33 17.08
C PHE A 376 5.99 -1.98 15.97
N GLY A 377 6.60 -3.13 16.27
CA GLY A 377 7.48 -3.82 15.33
C GLY A 377 8.67 -2.96 14.92
N THR A 378 9.39 -2.43 15.92
CA THR A 378 10.40 -1.39 15.71
C THR A 378 11.82 -1.85 16.02
N GLU A 379 12.77 -0.96 15.81
CA GLU A 379 14.19 -1.17 16.09
C GLU A 379 14.47 -1.38 17.57
N THR A 380 15.29 -2.37 17.90
CA THR A 380 15.83 -2.53 19.25
C THR A 380 16.94 -1.51 19.55
N THR A 381 17.66 -1.07 18.51
CA THR A 381 18.64 0.02 18.58
C THR A 381 18.22 1.12 17.60
N ILE A 382 17.83 2.28 18.13
CA ILE A 382 17.35 3.42 17.33
C ILE A 382 18.40 3.83 16.30
N GLY A 383 17.95 4.07 15.06
CA GLY A 383 18.78 4.47 13.93
C GLY A 383 19.50 3.31 13.25
N ASN A 384 19.23 2.07 13.64
CA ASN A 384 19.76 0.90 12.98
C ASN A 384 18.64 -0.04 12.49
N LYS A 385 18.20 0.17 11.26
CA LYS A 385 17.11 -0.60 10.62
C LYS A 385 17.33 -2.12 10.62
N THR A 386 18.60 -2.57 10.67
CA THR A 386 18.91 -4.02 10.71
C THR A 386 18.59 -4.67 12.06
N THR A 387 18.28 -3.87 13.08
CA THR A 387 17.88 -4.34 14.42
C THR A 387 16.37 -4.30 14.62
N GLN A 388 15.58 -4.10 13.57
CA GLN A 388 14.12 -4.17 13.65
C GLN A 388 13.69 -5.56 14.09
N ASP A 389 12.87 -5.61 15.15
CA ASP A 389 12.21 -6.82 15.65
C ASP A 389 10.70 -6.58 15.55
N ASP A 390 10.05 -7.37 14.73
CA ASP A 390 8.62 -7.25 14.43
C ASP A 390 7.70 -7.43 15.65
N MET A 391 8.22 -7.90 16.77
CA MET A 391 7.49 -8.06 18.04
C MET A 391 7.89 -7.03 19.11
N PHE A 392 8.77 -6.09 18.77
CA PHE A 392 9.30 -5.11 19.71
C PHE A 392 8.47 -3.83 19.70
N ILE A 393 8.18 -3.30 20.88
CA ILE A 393 7.43 -2.07 21.11
C ILE A 393 8.35 -1.05 21.77
N ARG A 394 8.23 0.19 21.34
CA ARG A 394 8.93 1.33 21.95
C ARG A 394 7.95 2.48 22.09
N PHE A 395 7.97 3.17 23.24
CA PHE A 395 7.16 4.34 23.49
C PHE A 395 8.00 5.52 23.97
N SER A 396 7.56 6.71 23.58
CA SER A 396 8.22 7.97 23.93
C SER A 396 8.09 8.27 25.42
N SER A 397 8.83 9.27 25.89
CA SER A 397 8.50 9.95 27.14
C SER A 397 7.17 10.70 26.99
N GLN A 398 6.45 10.84 28.11
CA GLN A 398 5.17 11.56 28.15
C GLN A 398 5.36 13.01 27.66
N GLU A 399 4.48 13.48 26.78
CA GLU A 399 4.50 14.82 26.17
C GLU A 399 5.75 15.12 25.31
N ASN A 400 6.70 14.20 25.20
CA ASN A 400 7.94 14.40 24.45
C ASN A 400 8.14 13.31 23.40
N ILE A 401 7.75 13.60 22.16
CA ILE A 401 7.87 12.69 21.02
C ILE A 401 9.28 12.59 20.42
N GLU A 402 10.28 13.24 21.05
CA GLU A 402 11.69 13.19 20.61
C GLU A 402 12.57 12.39 21.58
N ASP A 403 12.02 11.88 22.69
CA ASP A 403 12.75 11.10 23.70
C ASP A 403 12.20 9.67 23.82
N TYR A 404 13.00 8.70 23.40
CA TYR A 404 12.67 7.27 23.40
C TYR A 404 13.69 6.42 24.16
N THR A 405 14.63 7.06 24.83
CA THR A 405 15.66 6.34 25.60
C THR A 405 15.21 6.21 27.05
N PRO A 406 14.94 4.99 27.55
CA PRO A 406 14.52 4.80 28.94
C PRO A 406 15.57 5.28 29.93
N THR A 407 15.14 6.12 30.89
CA THR A 407 15.95 6.58 32.01
C THR A 407 15.15 6.51 33.33
N ALA A 408 15.80 6.71 34.46
CA ALA A 408 15.10 6.73 35.75
C ALA A 408 14.18 7.97 35.91
N GLU A 409 14.35 8.99 35.10
CA GLU A 409 13.69 10.30 35.22
C GLU A 409 12.58 10.52 34.19
N ASN A 410 12.51 9.69 33.13
CA ASN A 410 11.49 9.79 32.08
C ASN A 410 10.52 8.60 32.10
N THR A 411 9.50 8.64 31.23
CA THR A 411 8.52 7.57 31.09
C THR A 411 8.69 6.77 29.79
N ALA A 412 9.77 7.03 29.03
CA ALA A 412 10.11 6.26 27.86
C ALA A 412 10.40 4.80 28.22
N GLY A 413 10.05 3.88 27.33
CA GLY A 413 10.26 2.47 27.61
C GLY A 413 10.14 1.58 26.38
N THR A 414 10.38 0.29 26.63
CA THR A 414 10.33 -0.74 25.60
C THR A 414 9.73 -2.03 26.15
N GLN A 415 9.12 -2.80 25.25
CA GLN A 415 8.62 -4.13 25.57
C GLN A 415 8.68 -5.01 24.33
N ARG A 416 9.01 -6.30 24.50
CA ARG A 416 8.88 -7.31 23.45
C ARG A 416 7.70 -8.22 23.76
N LEU A 417 6.77 -8.42 22.82
CA LEU A 417 5.67 -9.35 22.97
C LEU A 417 6.16 -10.80 22.78
N ALA A 418 5.51 -11.73 23.48
CA ALA A 418 5.98 -13.13 23.55
C ALA A 418 5.28 -14.10 22.60
N ALA A 419 4.11 -13.74 22.04
CA ALA A 419 3.33 -14.65 21.20
C ALA A 419 3.04 -14.02 19.82
N GLY A 420 3.43 -14.72 18.77
CA GLY A 420 3.37 -14.30 17.38
C GLY A 420 4.74 -14.16 16.75
N SER A 421 4.77 -13.91 15.47
CA SER A 421 6.00 -13.66 14.70
C SER A 421 6.17 -12.18 14.36
N ARG A 422 5.05 -11.44 14.24
CA ARG A 422 5.04 -9.99 13.95
C ARG A 422 3.79 -9.32 14.50
N ILE A 423 3.92 -8.06 14.87
CA ILE A 423 2.79 -7.19 15.18
C ILE A 423 2.16 -6.77 13.85
N MET A 424 0.86 -7.00 13.73
CA MET A 424 0.09 -6.69 12.53
C MET A 424 -0.49 -5.29 12.56
N GLY A 425 -0.90 -4.80 13.73
CA GLY A 425 -1.45 -3.47 13.91
C GLY A 425 -1.90 -3.21 15.34
N ALA A 426 -2.19 -1.94 15.64
CA ALA A 426 -2.69 -1.52 16.94
C ALA A 426 -3.85 -0.52 16.80
N LYS A 427 -4.73 -0.49 17.79
CA LYS A 427 -5.83 0.49 17.88
C LYS A 427 -5.99 0.99 19.30
N LEU A 428 -6.20 2.29 19.42
CA LEU A 428 -6.53 2.90 20.71
C LEU A 428 -7.96 2.55 21.10
N GLY A 429 -8.13 1.92 22.25
CA GLY A 429 -9.42 1.65 22.83
C GLY A 429 -9.69 2.55 24.04
N ARG A 430 -10.90 2.47 24.59
CA ARG A 430 -11.32 3.31 25.74
C ARG A 430 -10.42 3.20 26.96
N ASN A 431 -9.94 2.00 27.29
CA ASN A 431 -9.20 1.71 28.54
C ASN A 431 -7.84 1.05 28.28
N ALA A 432 -7.50 0.73 27.06
CA ALA A 432 -6.27 0.06 26.68
C ALA A 432 -5.99 0.27 25.20
N ILE A 433 -4.74 0.16 24.81
CA ILE A 433 -4.34 -0.03 23.44
C ILE A 433 -4.45 -1.52 23.13
N TYR A 434 -5.16 -1.86 22.08
CA TYR A 434 -5.25 -3.22 21.56
C TYR A 434 -4.14 -3.42 20.54
N ILE A 435 -3.36 -4.48 20.70
CA ILE A 435 -2.23 -4.80 19.85
C ILE A 435 -2.42 -6.22 19.33
N TRP A 436 -2.47 -6.38 18.04
CA TRP A 436 -2.57 -7.70 17.41
C TRP A 436 -1.24 -8.13 16.84
N SER A 437 -0.87 -9.36 17.16
CA SER A 437 0.10 -10.08 16.35
C SER A 437 -0.62 -10.88 15.24
N ASP A 438 0.15 -11.59 14.45
CA ASP A 438 -0.35 -12.56 13.47
C ASP A 438 -1.14 -13.73 14.10
N THR A 439 -1.04 -13.96 15.42
CA THR A 439 -1.70 -15.06 16.11
C THR A 439 -2.53 -14.67 17.33
N SER A 440 -2.28 -13.53 17.93
CA SER A 440 -2.76 -13.21 19.28
C SER A 440 -3.16 -11.76 19.44
N LEU A 441 -4.05 -11.50 20.41
CA LEU A 441 -4.41 -10.16 20.88
C LEU A 441 -3.71 -9.88 22.21
N PHE A 442 -3.13 -8.69 22.32
CA PHE A 442 -2.59 -8.14 23.56
C PHE A 442 -3.29 -6.82 23.93
N THR A 443 -3.31 -6.52 25.21
CA THR A 443 -3.72 -5.21 25.72
C THR A 443 -2.54 -4.52 26.39
N MET A 444 -2.36 -3.24 26.09
CA MET A 444 -1.38 -2.36 26.70
C MET A 444 -2.11 -1.27 27.48
N ARG A 445 -1.86 -1.15 28.78
CA ARG A 445 -2.55 -0.21 29.66
C ARG A 445 -1.56 0.67 30.40
N PHE A 446 -1.85 1.95 30.46
CA PHE A 446 -1.07 2.86 31.29
C PHE A 446 -1.29 2.56 32.77
N VAL A 447 -0.19 2.36 33.50
CA VAL A 447 -0.18 2.06 34.94
C VAL A 447 0.65 3.05 35.74
N GLY A 448 1.34 3.97 35.04
CA GLY A 448 2.22 4.95 35.67
C GLY A 448 3.57 4.37 36.11
N GLN A 449 4.39 5.25 36.70
CA GLN A 449 5.73 4.85 37.15
C GLN A 449 5.67 3.78 38.26
N PRO A 450 6.63 2.84 38.32
CA PRO A 450 7.87 2.80 37.50
C PRO A 450 7.74 2.07 36.15
N PHE A 451 6.62 1.45 35.86
CA PHE A 451 6.48 0.56 34.67
C PHE A 451 5.90 1.25 33.44
N THR A 452 5.33 2.45 33.56
CA THR A 452 4.62 3.22 32.55
C THR A 452 3.43 2.46 31.95
N PHE A 453 3.66 1.32 31.29
CA PHE A 453 2.62 0.47 30.71
C PHE A 453 2.71 -0.97 31.20
N ALA A 454 1.55 -1.60 31.35
CA ALA A 454 1.39 -3.02 31.59
C ALA A 454 0.87 -3.71 30.31
N PHE A 455 1.39 -4.89 30.03
CA PHE A 455 1.05 -5.69 28.86
C PHE A 455 0.43 -7.02 29.30
N GLU A 456 -0.69 -7.40 28.66
CA GLU A 456 -1.40 -8.63 28.94
C GLU A 456 -1.82 -9.29 27.63
N GLN A 457 -1.63 -10.59 27.51
CA GLN A 457 -2.16 -11.37 26.38
C GLN A 457 -3.65 -11.66 26.64
N ALA A 458 -4.52 -11.08 25.84
CA ALA A 458 -5.97 -11.15 25.97
C ALA A 458 -6.61 -12.28 25.16
N GLY A 459 -5.90 -12.83 24.15
CA GLY A 459 -6.43 -13.90 23.33
C GLY A 459 -5.35 -14.59 22.48
N THR A 460 -5.66 -15.80 22.05
CA THR A 460 -4.84 -16.65 21.16
C THR A 460 -5.68 -17.14 19.99
N ASN A 461 -5.04 -17.50 18.88
CA ASN A 461 -5.68 -17.94 17.63
C ASN A 461 -6.73 -16.93 17.11
N CYS A 462 -6.44 -15.64 17.28
CA CYS A 462 -7.29 -14.52 16.92
C CYS A 462 -6.45 -13.38 16.34
N GLY A 463 -5.40 -13.70 15.61
CA GLY A 463 -4.52 -12.73 14.98
C GLY A 463 -5.25 -11.79 14.01
N LEU A 464 -4.59 -10.72 13.61
CA LEU A 464 -5.12 -9.75 12.66
C LEU A 464 -4.64 -10.11 11.26
N ILE A 465 -5.55 -10.13 10.29
CA ILE A 465 -5.22 -10.52 8.90
C ILE A 465 -4.41 -9.45 8.16
N GLY A 466 -4.62 -8.17 8.46
CA GLY A 466 -3.93 -7.04 7.85
C GLY A 466 -3.97 -5.81 8.77
N MET A 467 -3.02 -4.91 8.61
CA MET A 467 -2.79 -3.76 9.51
C MET A 467 -4.04 -2.93 9.80
N ASN A 468 -4.89 -2.71 8.79
CA ASN A 468 -6.09 -1.89 8.89
C ASN A 468 -7.40 -2.71 8.98
N ALA A 469 -7.31 -4.00 9.30
CA ALA A 469 -8.47 -4.90 9.37
C ALA A 469 -9.20 -4.89 10.72
N ALA A 470 -8.87 -3.96 11.62
CA ALA A 470 -9.46 -3.82 12.95
C ALA A 470 -9.99 -2.40 13.20
N VAL A 471 -11.07 -2.32 13.97
CA VAL A 471 -11.66 -1.06 14.47
C VAL A 471 -12.07 -1.20 15.93
N GLU A 472 -12.17 -0.07 16.60
CA GLU A 472 -12.74 0.05 17.93
C GLU A 472 -14.00 0.93 17.86
N VAL A 473 -15.07 0.49 18.47
CA VAL A 473 -16.31 1.24 18.61
C VAL A 473 -16.98 0.93 19.97
N ASP A 474 -17.32 1.97 20.70
CA ASP A 474 -18.02 1.91 21.99
C ASP A 474 -17.33 1.01 23.06
N GLY A 475 -16.02 0.93 23.05
CA GLY A 475 -15.22 0.12 23.98
C GLY A 475 -15.06 -1.33 23.55
N ALA A 476 -15.54 -1.71 22.38
CA ALA A 476 -15.37 -3.03 21.77
C ALA A 476 -14.45 -2.97 20.57
N ALA A 477 -13.48 -3.88 20.49
CA ALA A 477 -12.68 -4.07 19.30
C ALA A 477 -13.30 -5.16 18.41
N TYR A 478 -13.31 -4.91 17.09
CA TYR A 478 -13.78 -5.83 16.06
C TYR A 478 -12.72 -5.99 15.00
N TRP A 479 -12.46 -7.20 14.55
CA TRP A 479 -11.44 -7.43 13.50
C TRP A 479 -11.69 -8.68 12.68
N MET A 480 -11.07 -8.71 11.51
CA MET A 480 -10.99 -9.85 10.62
C MET A 480 -9.65 -10.56 10.86
N SER A 481 -9.72 -11.86 11.05
CA SER A 481 -8.58 -12.77 11.19
C SER A 481 -8.50 -13.71 9.98
N ASP A 482 -7.45 -14.51 9.88
CA ASP A 482 -7.33 -15.55 8.84
C ASP A 482 -8.40 -16.65 8.95
N ASN A 483 -9.04 -16.78 10.10
CA ASN A 483 -9.96 -17.87 10.43
C ASN A 483 -11.32 -17.39 10.97
N GLY A 484 -11.76 -16.20 10.60
CA GLY A 484 -13.07 -15.67 10.99
C GLY A 484 -13.02 -14.25 11.52
N PHE A 485 -14.15 -13.80 12.02
CA PHE A 485 -14.33 -12.48 12.62
C PHE A 485 -14.38 -12.59 14.14
N PHE A 486 -13.75 -11.65 14.82
CA PHE A 486 -13.66 -11.65 16.28
C PHE A 486 -14.10 -10.31 16.87
N ARG A 487 -14.51 -10.37 18.12
CA ARG A 487 -14.85 -9.23 18.96
C ARG A 487 -14.18 -9.36 20.32
N TYR A 488 -13.74 -8.24 20.87
CA TYR A 488 -13.21 -8.16 22.24
C TYR A 488 -13.91 -7.03 23.02
N THR A 489 -14.56 -7.39 24.11
CA THR A 489 -15.25 -6.47 25.04
C THR A 489 -14.76 -6.63 26.47
N GLY A 490 -13.49 -6.99 26.66
CA GLY A 490 -12.91 -7.51 27.91
C GLY A 490 -12.88 -9.04 27.93
N LYS A 491 -13.55 -9.69 26.99
CA LYS A 491 -13.51 -11.12 26.70
C LYS A 491 -13.42 -11.32 25.20
N LEU A 492 -12.57 -12.24 24.77
CA LEU A 492 -12.48 -12.65 23.37
C LEU A 492 -13.70 -13.50 22.98
N GLU A 493 -14.33 -13.16 21.88
CA GLU A 493 -15.45 -13.88 21.30
C GLU A 493 -15.29 -14.00 19.79
N SER A 494 -15.49 -15.20 19.23
CA SER A 494 -15.70 -15.39 17.80
C SER A 494 -17.09 -14.90 17.42
N MET A 495 -17.23 -14.26 16.28
CA MET A 495 -18.49 -13.76 15.77
C MET A 495 -19.08 -14.76 14.78
N ASP A 496 -20.33 -15.17 15.01
CA ASP A 496 -21.04 -15.98 14.02
C ASP A 496 -21.27 -15.16 12.76
N CYS A 497 -20.70 -15.58 11.62
CA CYS A 497 -20.79 -14.89 10.34
C CYS A 497 -21.57 -15.74 9.33
N LEU A 498 -22.76 -15.28 8.95
CA LEU A 498 -23.63 -16.01 8.01
C LEU A 498 -23.20 -15.90 6.54
N VAL A 499 -22.11 -15.21 6.28
CA VAL A 499 -21.51 -15.02 4.96
C VAL A 499 -20.01 -15.38 4.93
N GLU A 500 -19.54 -16.12 5.93
CA GLU A 500 -18.11 -16.41 6.15
C GLU A 500 -17.48 -17.12 4.97
N ASP A 501 -18.06 -18.25 4.52
CA ASP A 501 -17.53 -19.02 3.38
C ASP A 501 -17.47 -18.15 2.10
N PHE A 502 -18.50 -17.33 1.87
CA PHE A 502 -18.52 -16.42 0.73
C PHE A 502 -17.36 -15.42 0.74
N VAL A 503 -16.92 -14.99 1.93
CA VAL A 503 -15.79 -14.05 2.08
C VAL A 503 -14.46 -14.78 1.92
N TYR A 504 -14.25 -15.86 2.68
CA TYR A 504 -12.95 -16.53 2.78
C TYR A 504 -12.61 -17.41 1.58
N ASP A 505 -13.59 -18.02 0.91
CA ASP A 505 -13.37 -18.80 -0.31
C ASP A 505 -12.89 -17.95 -1.50
N ASP A 506 -13.20 -16.66 -1.49
CA ASP A 506 -12.82 -15.74 -2.56
C ASP A 506 -11.82 -14.66 -2.10
N LEU A 507 -11.24 -14.79 -0.93
CA LEU A 507 -10.27 -13.84 -0.41
C LEU A 507 -8.88 -14.03 -1.04
N ASN A 508 -8.28 -12.94 -1.51
CA ASN A 508 -6.87 -12.93 -1.91
C ASN A 508 -5.97 -12.80 -0.67
N THR A 509 -5.52 -13.92 -0.13
CA THR A 509 -4.65 -13.96 1.05
C THR A 509 -3.24 -13.40 0.79
N THR A 510 -2.82 -13.28 -0.49
CA THR A 510 -1.53 -12.66 -0.83
C THR A 510 -1.56 -11.14 -0.82
N SER A 511 -2.76 -10.54 -0.75
CA SER A 511 -2.97 -9.09 -0.69
C SER A 511 -3.69 -8.67 0.58
N ASN A 512 -3.51 -9.41 1.66
CA ASN A 512 -4.20 -9.21 2.94
C ASN A 512 -3.89 -7.86 3.61
N GLN A 513 -2.71 -7.27 3.38
CA GLN A 513 -2.37 -5.94 3.90
C GLN A 513 -3.22 -4.80 3.30
N LEU A 514 -3.95 -5.07 2.21
CA LEU A 514 -4.86 -4.11 1.60
C LEU A 514 -6.25 -4.10 2.24
N ILE A 515 -6.57 -5.08 3.09
CA ILE A 515 -7.85 -5.15 3.78
C ILE A 515 -7.97 -3.92 4.68
N TYR A 516 -9.08 -3.21 4.54
CA TYR A 516 -9.36 -2.01 5.31
C TYR A 516 -10.72 -2.13 6.00
N CYS A 517 -10.76 -1.80 7.28
CA CYS A 517 -11.98 -1.80 8.08
C CYS A 517 -12.43 -0.37 8.37
N GLY A 518 -13.71 -0.09 8.17
CA GLY A 518 -14.31 1.20 8.44
C GLY A 518 -15.57 1.09 9.31
N ILE A 519 -15.82 2.12 10.09
CA ILE A 519 -17.04 2.27 10.91
C ILE A 519 -17.93 3.30 10.23
N ASN A 520 -19.23 3.04 10.20
CA ASN A 520 -20.25 4.02 9.89
C ASN A 520 -21.13 4.22 11.14
N ASN A 521 -20.82 5.23 11.92
CA ASN A 521 -21.52 5.50 13.19
C ASN A 521 -22.98 5.86 12.99
N LEU A 522 -23.33 6.51 11.88
CA LEU A 522 -24.71 6.92 11.59
C LEU A 522 -25.66 5.71 11.45
N PHE A 523 -25.15 4.62 10.89
CA PHE A 523 -25.94 3.41 10.63
C PHE A 523 -25.57 2.24 11.55
N GLY A 524 -24.56 2.39 12.39
CA GLY A 524 -24.11 1.31 13.28
C GLY A 524 -23.50 0.13 12.55
N GLU A 525 -22.66 0.41 11.56
CA GLU A 525 -22.09 -0.58 10.66
C GLU A 525 -20.57 -0.64 10.78
N ILE A 526 -20.01 -1.84 10.69
CA ILE A 526 -18.58 -2.08 10.52
C ILE A 526 -18.40 -2.80 9.20
N THR A 527 -17.58 -2.25 8.31
CA THR A 527 -17.37 -2.77 6.96
C THR A 527 -15.90 -3.11 6.74
N TRP A 528 -15.62 -4.33 6.31
CA TRP A 528 -14.31 -4.76 5.83
C TRP A 528 -14.31 -4.77 4.31
N PHE A 529 -13.43 -3.98 3.72
CA PHE A 529 -13.14 -3.97 2.29
C PHE A 529 -11.98 -4.91 2.02
N TYR A 530 -12.14 -5.82 1.06
CA TYR A 530 -11.15 -6.85 0.82
C TYR A 530 -10.95 -7.16 -0.68
N PRO A 531 -9.75 -7.64 -1.08
CA PRO A 531 -9.48 -8.07 -2.44
C PRO A 531 -10.01 -9.49 -2.66
N THR A 532 -10.64 -9.73 -3.82
CA THR A 532 -11.02 -11.07 -4.25
C THR A 532 -9.82 -11.86 -4.75
N SER A 533 -9.95 -13.19 -4.85
CA SER A 533 -8.90 -14.11 -5.33
C SER A 533 -8.32 -13.73 -6.71
N THR A 534 -9.05 -12.96 -7.51
CA THR A 534 -8.65 -12.51 -8.84
C THR A 534 -8.18 -11.04 -8.88
N SER A 535 -8.07 -10.37 -7.72
CA SER A 535 -7.74 -8.95 -7.64
C SER A 535 -6.65 -8.65 -6.62
N ASN A 536 -5.76 -7.74 -6.94
CA ASN A 536 -4.75 -7.19 -6.04
C ASN A 536 -5.20 -5.86 -5.40
N VAL A 537 -6.48 -5.51 -5.50
CA VAL A 537 -7.08 -4.34 -4.87
C VAL A 537 -8.43 -4.70 -4.28
N ASN A 538 -8.91 -3.91 -3.33
CA ASN A 538 -10.21 -4.13 -2.72
C ASN A 538 -11.33 -4.05 -3.76
N THR A 539 -12.08 -5.13 -3.92
CA THR A 539 -13.17 -5.27 -4.91
C THR A 539 -14.48 -5.69 -4.28
N ARG A 540 -14.47 -6.12 -3.03
CA ARG A 540 -15.65 -6.52 -2.27
C ARG A 540 -15.67 -5.91 -0.87
N ALA A 541 -16.83 -5.96 -0.28
CA ALA A 541 -17.03 -5.56 1.11
C ALA A 541 -17.97 -6.53 1.84
N VAL A 542 -17.71 -6.73 3.12
CA VAL A 542 -18.60 -7.41 4.07
C VAL A 542 -18.86 -6.48 5.23
N THR A 543 -20.14 -6.37 5.61
CA THR A 543 -20.58 -5.44 6.64
C THR A 543 -21.32 -6.18 7.75
N TYR A 544 -20.98 -5.82 8.97
CA TYR A 544 -21.66 -6.24 10.20
C TYR A 544 -22.40 -5.05 10.82
N SER A 545 -23.71 -5.20 11.06
CA SER A 545 -24.49 -4.20 11.79
C SER A 545 -24.32 -4.44 13.30
N TYR A 546 -23.53 -3.60 13.98
CA TYR A 546 -23.25 -3.80 15.40
C TYR A 546 -24.39 -3.29 16.32
N LEU A 547 -25.22 -2.34 15.86
CA LEU A 547 -26.35 -1.83 16.64
C LEU A 547 -27.56 -2.75 16.59
N ASP A 548 -27.88 -3.30 15.41
CA ASP A 548 -29.10 -4.10 15.20
C ASP A 548 -28.86 -5.60 15.43
N SER A 549 -27.59 -6.03 15.51
CA SER A 549 -27.23 -7.43 15.75
C SER A 549 -27.37 -7.82 17.22
N THR A 550 -27.73 -9.07 17.44
CA THR A 550 -27.68 -9.72 18.75
C THR A 550 -26.89 -11.01 18.67
N ALA A 551 -26.43 -11.56 19.80
CA ALA A 551 -25.70 -12.82 19.86
C ALA A 551 -26.44 -14.00 19.19
N LYS A 552 -27.77 -13.96 19.12
CA LYS A 552 -28.60 -14.98 18.47
C LYS A 552 -29.02 -14.63 17.03
N ARG A 553 -28.81 -13.39 16.62
CA ARG A 553 -29.19 -12.87 15.29
C ARG A 553 -28.15 -11.89 14.81
N PRO A 554 -27.00 -12.37 14.38
CA PRO A 554 -26.01 -11.51 13.75
C PRO A 554 -26.55 -11.03 12.38
N ILE A 555 -26.35 -9.76 12.08
CA ILE A 555 -26.78 -9.15 10.81
C ILE A 555 -25.56 -8.85 9.99
N TRP A 556 -25.39 -9.64 8.94
CA TRP A 556 -24.30 -9.49 7.97
C TRP A 556 -24.86 -9.24 6.58
N PHE A 557 -24.17 -8.44 5.80
CA PHE A 557 -24.45 -8.28 4.38
C PHE A 557 -23.18 -8.03 3.60
N THR A 558 -23.24 -8.33 2.31
CA THR A 558 -22.09 -8.24 1.40
C THR A 558 -22.38 -7.26 0.29
N ASN A 559 -21.35 -6.65 -0.24
CA ASN A 559 -21.43 -5.82 -1.43
C ASN A 559 -20.33 -6.21 -2.41
N ALA A 560 -20.74 -6.65 -3.60
CA ALA A 560 -19.86 -7.07 -4.68
C ALA A 560 -19.83 -6.05 -5.84
N SER A 561 -20.54 -4.94 -5.73
CA SER A 561 -20.51 -3.87 -6.73
C SER A 561 -19.12 -3.25 -6.80
N ALA A 562 -18.54 -3.14 -7.99
CA ALA A 562 -17.23 -2.53 -8.23
C ALA A 562 -17.13 -1.05 -7.83
N LEU A 563 -18.26 -0.42 -7.52
CA LEU A 563 -18.31 0.99 -7.11
C LEU A 563 -18.23 1.18 -5.58
N PHE A 564 -18.48 0.12 -4.80
CA PHE A 564 -18.56 0.21 -3.35
C PHE A 564 -17.21 0.10 -2.61
N PRO A 565 -16.23 -0.74 -3.02
CA PRO A 565 -15.01 -0.95 -2.26
C PRO A 565 -14.17 0.32 -2.12
N ARG A 566 -13.56 0.45 -0.95
CA ARG A 566 -12.70 1.58 -0.58
C ARG A 566 -11.31 1.09 -0.18
N SER A 567 -10.32 1.96 -0.33
CA SER A 567 -8.93 1.70 0.06
C SER A 567 -8.59 2.26 1.43
N THR A 568 -9.31 3.29 1.88
CA THR A 568 -9.26 3.84 3.24
C THR A 568 -10.65 4.30 3.67
N TRP A 569 -10.84 4.45 4.98
CA TRP A 569 -12.09 4.92 5.57
C TRP A 569 -11.85 5.60 6.90
N GLU A 570 -12.49 6.74 7.12
CA GLU A 570 -12.49 7.43 8.39
C GLU A 570 -13.87 8.05 8.65
N ASP A 571 -14.49 7.70 9.77
CA ASP A 571 -15.71 8.34 10.27
C ASP A 571 -15.41 9.05 11.58
N SER A 572 -15.34 10.35 11.54
CA SER A 572 -15.03 11.17 12.70
C SER A 572 -15.97 12.36 12.83
N SER A 573 -16.16 12.83 14.07
CA SER A 573 -16.92 14.03 14.37
C SER A 573 -16.34 15.32 13.75
N VAL A 574 -15.09 15.28 13.29
CA VAL A 574 -14.43 16.41 12.64
C VAL A 574 -15.18 16.88 11.40
N PHE A 575 -15.55 15.94 10.53
CA PHE A 575 -16.29 16.25 9.31
C PHE A 575 -17.76 15.87 9.38
N GLY A 576 -18.15 14.97 10.29
CA GLY A 576 -19.53 14.59 10.58
C GLY A 576 -20.14 13.57 9.62
N LEU A 577 -19.44 13.24 8.53
CA LEU A 577 -19.80 12.17 7.59
C LEU A 577 -18.55 11.32 7.33
N PRO A 578 -18.71 10.01 7.04
CA PRO A 578 -17.60 9.17 6.68
C PRO A 578 -16.91 9.67 5.41
N HIS A 579 -15.59 9.72 5.46
CA HIS A 579 -14.73 9.97 4.31
C HIS A 579 -14.03 8.69 3.91
N ALA A 580 -13.81 8.51 2.63
CA ALA A 580 -13.13 7.33 2.11
C ALA A 580 -12.34 7.66 0.85
N THR A 581 -11.40 6.80 0.50
CA THR A 581 -10.70 6.87 -0.78
C THR A 581 -11.00 5.63 -1.60
N LYS A 582 -10.99 5.79 -2.92
CA LYS A 582 -11.13 4.70 -3.87
C LYS A 582 -9.90 4.63 -4.76
N TYR A 583 -9.38 3.45 -4.92
CA TYR A 583 -8.25 3.17 -5.79
C TYR A 583 -8.67 2.22 -6.92
N ASN A 584 -8.35 2.62 -8.15
CA ASN A 584 -8.58 1.80 -9.33
C ASN A 584 -7.28 1.72 -10.16
N PRO A 585 -6.62 0.56 -10.25
CA PRO A 585 -5.36 0.41 -10.99
C PRO A 585 -5.47 0.74 -12.49
N SER A 586 -6.64 0.61 -13.09
CA SER A 586 -6.85 0.92 -14.51
C SER A 586 -6.76 2.42 -14.81
N ASP A 587 -6.83 3.26 -13.79
CA ASP A 587 -6.69 4.70 -13.91
C ASP A 587 -5.24 5.17 -13.66
N ASP A 588 -4.31 4.24 -13.38
CA ASP A 588 -2.88 4.50 -13.18
C ASP A 588 -2.16 4.64 -14.53
N VAL A 589 -2.52 5.66 -15.28
CA VAL A 589 -1.89 5.98 -16.56
C VAL A 589 -1.10 7.27 -16.43
N SER A 590 0.21 7.14 -16.52
CA SER A 590 1.22 8.16 -16.71
C SER A 590 1.13 9.45 -15.87
N PHE A 591 2.22 9.79 -15.28
CA PHE A 591 2.49 11.06 -14.63
C PHE A 591 2.48 12.18 -15.67
N ASP A 592 1.52 13.10 -15.60
CA ASP A 592 1.52 14.25 -16.48
C ASP A 592 2.48 15.33 -15.98
N VAL A 593 3.44 15.69 -16.82
CA VAL A 593 4.44 16.76 -16.54
C VAL A 593 3.85 18.15 -16.45
N THR A 594 2.60 18.36 -16.83
CA THR A 594 1.94 19.68 -16.69
C THR A 594 1.47 19.94 -15.27
N GLY A 595 1.71 19.04 -14.34
CA GLY A 595 1.25 19.12 -12.95
C GLY A 595 -0.15 18.57 -12.74
N ASN A 596 -0.82 18.11 -13.80
CA ASN A 596 -2.02 17.31 -13.71
C ASN A 596 -1.60 15.85 -13.61
N THR A 597 -1.76 15.28 -12.46
CA THR A 597 -1.52 13.86 -12.24
C THR A 597 -2.65 13.06 -12.88
N GLU A 598 -2.48 12.67 -14.12
CA GLU A 598 -3.23 11.57 -14.70
C GLU A 598 -2.64 10.27 -14.17
N GLY A 599 -3.04 9.87 -13.07
CA GLY A 599 -2.69 8.62 -12.46
C GLY A 599 -3.73 8.38 -11.41
N VAL A 600 -4.07 7.19 -11.16
CA VAL A 600 -4.91 6.69 -10.08
C VAL A 600 -6.05 7.63 -9.68
N THR A 601 -7.25 7.30 -10.06
CA THR A 601 -8.44 7.97 -9.57
C THR A 601 -8.62 7.62 -8.10
N ILE A 602 -8.11 8.47 -7.22
CA ILE A 602 -8.47 8.43 -5.81
C ILE A 602 -9.57 9.44 -5.65
N TYR A 603 -10.75 8.95 -5.34
CA TYR A 603 -11.83 9.81 -4.88
C TYR A 603 -11.74 9.88 -3.37
N PHE A 604 -11.58 11.08 -2.86
CA PHE A 604 -11.88 11.41 -1.50
C PHE A 604 -13.37 11.70 -1.44
N GLU A 605 -14.13 10.81 -0.85
CA GLU A 605 -15.58 10.79 -0.93
C GLU A 605 -16.21 10.79 0.45
N HIS A 606 -17.43 11.27 0.56
CA HIS A 606 -18.26 11.10 1.75
C HIS A 606 -19.61 10.49 1.41
N GLU A 607 -20.15 9.69 2.31
CA GLU A 607 -21.49 9.15 2.16
C GLU A 607 -22.54 10.25 2.37
N THR A 608 -23.41 10.45 1.38
CA THR A 608 -24.41 11.54 1.42
C THR A 608 -25.68 11.19 2.19
N GLY A 609 -25.88 9.92 2.53
CA GLY A 609 -27.14 9.45 3.11
C GLY A 609 -28.37 9.61 2.19
N VAL A 610 -28.20 10.17 1.00
CA VAL A 610 -29.23 10.40 -0.01
C VAL A 610 -28.90 9.56 -1.24
N ASN A 611 -29.93 9.10 -1.92
CA ASN A 611 -29.87 8.28 -3.13
C ASN A 611 -29.23 9.04 -4.31
N GLN A 612 -27.97 9.44 -4.21
CA GLN A 612 -27.21 9.95 -5.33
C GLN A 612 -26.52 8.79 -6.00
N GLN A 613 -26.79 8.62 -7.27
CA GLN A 613 -26.24 7.56 -8.07
C GLN A 613 -24.77 7.80 -8.38
N GLU A 614 -23.89 7.04 -7.76
CA GLU A 614 -22.76 6.55 -8.53
C GLU A 614 -23.36 5.64 -9.63
N ALA A 615 -23.30 6.12 -10.85
CA ALA A 615 -23.71 5.45 -12.08
C ALA A 615 -24.41 4.09 -11.94
N ALA A 616 -25.74 4.07 -12.12
CA ALA A 616 -26.56 2.92 -12.50
C ALA A 616 -26.24 1.58 -11.81
N THR A 617 -26.01 1.56 -10.52
CA THR A 617 -25.89 0.32 -9.75
C THR A 617 -27.27 -0.29 -9.52
N ARG A 618 -27.39 -1.56 -9.80
CA ARG A 618 -28.59 -2.31 -9.50
C ARG A 618 -28.68 -2.53 -7.99
N ASN A 619 -29.66 -1.91 -7.35
CA ASN A 619 -29.98 -2.21 -5.98
C ASN A 619 -31.00 -3.36 -5.98
N TYR A 620 -30.64 -4.51 -5.46
CA TYR A 620 -31.56 -5.64 -5.37
C TYR A 620 -31.35 -6.43 -4.07
N VAL A 621 -32.39 -7.12 -3.65
CA VAL A 621 -32.34 -8.18 -2.64
C VAL A 621 -33.00 -9.42 -3.20
N ARG A 622 -32.53 -10.59 -2.81
CA ARG A 622 -33.05 -11.89 -3.23
C ARG A 622 -33.35 -12.73 -1.99
N THR A 623 -34.54 -13.32 -2.02
CA THR A 623 -35.01 -14.26 -0.98
C THR A 623 -34.77 -15.69 -1.40
#